data_32c012f25fdba7f2dfb02d6899049f1a
#
_entry.id   32c012f25fdba7f2dfb02d6899049f1a
#
_cell.length_a   1.000
_cell.length_b   1.000
_cell.length_c   1.000
_cell.angle_alpha   90.00
_cell.angle_beta   90.00
_cell.angle_gamma   90.00
#
_symmetry.space_group_name_H-M   'P 1'
#
loop_
_entity.id
_entity.type
_entity.pdbx_description
1 polymer ?
#
loop_
_entity_poly.entity_id
_entity_poly.type
_entity_poly.pdbx_seq_one_letter_code
_entity_poly.pdbx_strand_id
1 'polypeptide(L)'
;AGLVGSEMCIRDSIRTGCGFDLHTLEKGRRLILGGREIPCDAGLKGHSDADVLLHALTDALLCAAGERDIGCLFPDSDEKFKDADSSIFLYEASKRAREKGFAVMFAAADLIAQKPKLAPHIPAIRASVAKMLDVPAELVNISAKTAEKQGTIGGGKAIACDATVTLMKID
;
A
#
# COMPACT_ATOMS: atom_id res chain seq x y z
N ALA A 1 41.15 -14.92 -0.61
CA ALA A 1 40.80 -13.49 -0.76
C ALA A 1 39.72 -13.19 -1.81
N GLY A 2 39.05 -14.20 -2.40
CA GLY A 2 38.15 -14.03 -3.55
C GLY A 2 36.64 -14.09 -3.28
N LEU A 3 36.17 -14.26 -2.05
CA LEU A 3 34.73 -14.47 -1.75
C LEU A 3 34.01 -13.20 -1.23
N VAL A 4 34.73 -12.13 -0.93
CA VAL A 4 34.14 -10.92 -0.29
C VAL A 4 33.32 -10.10 -1.29
N GLY A 5 33.60 -10.11 -2.58
CA GLY A 5 32.92 -9.29 -3.58
C GLY A 5 31.52 -9.78 -3.95
N SER A 6 31.31 -11.10 -4.07
CA SER A 6 30.03 -11.67 -4.49
C SER A 6 28.99 -11.73 -3.36
N GLU A 7 29.42 -11.96 -2.12
CA GLU A 7 28.51 -11.95 -0.97
C GLU A 7 28.04 -10.53 -0.59
N MET A 8 28.89 -9.52 -0.76
CA MET A 8 28.48 -8.13 -0.57
C MET A 8 27.44 -7.67 -1.59
N CYS A 9 27.54 -8.11 -2.86
CA CYS A 9 26.56 -7.77 -3.90
C CYS A 9 25.17 -8.35 -3.63
N ILE A 10 25.05 -9.53 -3.02
CA ILE A 10 23.77 -10.18 -2.71
C ILE A 10 23.08 -9.49 -1.53
N ARG A 11 23.81 -9.12 -0.49
CA ARG A 11 23.22 -8.46 0.71
C ARG A 11 22.65 -7.08 0.43
N ASP A 12 23.21 -6.35 -0.52
CA ASP A 12 22.75 -5.01 -0.88
C ASP A 12 21.72 -5.00 -2.02
N SER A 13 21.40 -6.16 -2.59
CA SER A 13 20.56 -6.27 -3.79
C SER A 13 19.07 -6.36 -3.50
N ILE A 14 18.66 -6.78 -2.31
CA ILE A 14 17.24 -6.95 -1.93
C ILE A 14 16.96 -6.22 -0.62
N ARG A 15 15.84 -5.48 -0.61
CA ARG A 15 15.31 -4.79 0.58
C ARG A 15 13.83 -5.11 0.72
N THR A 16 13.36 -5.27 1.95
CA THR A 16 11.95 -5.49 2.24
C THR A 16 11.49 -4.46 3.27
N GLY A 17 10.33 -3.89 3.04
CA GLY A 17 9.66 -2.97 3.96
C GLY A 17 8.24 -3.40 4.22
N CYS A 18 7.74 -3.03 5.39
CA CYS A 18 6.37 -3.25 5.83
C CYS A 18 5.65 -1.93 6.03
N GLY A 19 4.36 -1.92 5.80
CA GLY A 19 3.49 -0.79 6.06
C GLY A 19 2.15 -1.27 6.59
N PHE A 20 1.57 -0.50 7.48
CA PHE A 20 0.27 -0.75 8.06
C PHE A 20 -0.53 0.55 8.11
N ASP A 21 -1.82 0.47 7.75
CA ASP A 21 -2.71 1.59 7.89
C ASP A 21 -4.11 1.14 8.32
N LEU A 22 -4.86 2.03 8.98
CA LEU A 22 -6.21 1.78 9.45
C LEU A 22 -7.03 3.07 9.39
N HIS A 23 -8.18 3.01 8.70
CA HIS A 23 -9.13 4.09 8.63
C HIS A 23 -10.52 3.68 9.11
N THR A 24 -11.23 4.60 9.76
CA THR A 24 -12.63 4.39 10.16
C THR A 24 -13.57 4.58 8.99
N LEU A 25 -14.68 3.82 8.99
CA LEU A 25 -15.76 3.97 8.02
C LEU A 25 -16.69 5.11 8.40
N GLU A 26 -17.05 5.92 7.43
CA GLU A 26 -17.99 7.06 7.56
C GLU A 26 -19.06 6.96 6.46
N LYS A 27 -20.33 7.07 6.87
CA LYS A 27 -21.45 7.01 5.92
C LYS A 27 -21.42 8.17 4.93
N GLY A 28 -21.81 7.89 3.69
CA GLY A 28 -21.90 8.90 2.65
C GLY A 28 -20.57 9.24 1.95
N ARG A 29 -19.46 8.68 2.40
CA ARG A 29 -18.19 8.75 1.66
C ARG A 29 -18.08 7.58 0.68
N ARG A 30 -17.38 7.80 -0.44
CA ARG A 30 -17.01 6.72 -1.36
C ARG A 30 -15.95 5.83 -0.73
N LEU A 31 -16.03 4.52 -0.93
CA LEU A 31 -14.99 3.59 -0.53
C LEU A 31 -14.03 3.39 -1.70
N ILE A 32 -12.80 3.83 -1.55
CA ILE A 32 -11.73 3.64 -2.53
C ILE A 32 -10.69 2.67 -1.96
N LEU A 33 -10.35 1.62 -2.72
CA LEU A 33 -9.32 0.65 -2.34
C LEU A 33 -8.48 0.28 -3.58
N GLY A 34 -7.19 0.54 -3.51
CA GLY A 34 -6.27 0.36 -4.64
C GLY A 34 -6.64 1.22 -5.86
N GLY A 35 -7.12 2.46 -5.62
CA GLY A 35 -7.59 3.37 -6.64
C GLY A 35 -8.89 2.92 -7.33
N ARG A 36 -9.63 1.96 -6.75
CA ARG A 36 -10.91 1.47 -7.31
C ARG A 36 -12.04 1.76 -6.34
N GLU A 37 -13.12 2.34 -6.87
CA GLU A 37 -14.34 2.55 -6.09
C GLU A 37 -15.05 1.21 -5.85
N ILE A 38 -15.35 0.94 -4.59
CA ILE A 38 -16.03 -0.28 -4.13
C ILE A 38 -17.45 0.10 -3.71
N PRO A 39 -18.48 -0.55 -4.27
CA PRO A 39 -19.87 -0.28 -3.89
C PRO A 39 -20.10 -0.52 -2.40
N CYS A 40 -20.36 0.57 -1.66
CA CYS A 40 -20.62 0.56 -0.24
C CYS A 40 -21.34 1.85 0.18
N ASP A 41 -22.18 1.81 1.21
CA ASP A 41 -22.87 2.97 1.78
C ASP A 41 -21.98 3.84 2.69
N ALA A 42 -20.76 3.36 2.96
CA ALA A 42 -19.76 4.04 3.76
C ALA A 42 -18.38 3.89 3.10
N GLY A 43 -17.58 4.94 3.18
CA GLY A 43 -16.17 4.95 2.76
C GLY A 43 -15.25 5.31 3.91
N LEU A 44 -13.96 5.29 3.64
CA LEU A 44 -12.95 5.56 4.67
C LEU A 44 -12.80 7.06 4.93
N LYS A 45 -12.59 7.40 6.19
CA LYS A 45 -12.37 8.77 6.65
C LYS A 45 -10.89 9.08 6.68
N GLY A 46 -10.48 10.16 6.04
CA GLY A 46 -9.12 10.69 6.03
C GLY A 46 -9.03 12.03 5.35
N HIS A 47 -7.83 12.60 5.29
CA HIS A 47 -7.57 13.89 4.65
C HIS A 47 -7.56 13.80 3.12
N SER A 48 -7.03 12.70 2.58
CA SER A 48 -7.07 12.32 1.16
C SER A 48 -8.35 11.53 0.83
N ASP A 49 -8.34 10.72 -0.22
CA ASP A 49 -9.38 9.72 -0.50
C ASP A 49 -9.41 8.57 0.52
N ALA A 50 -8.43 8.55 1.44
CA ALA A 50 -8.27 7.56 2.52
C ALA A 50 -8.16 6.10 2.02
N ASP A 51 -7.52 5.88 0.88
CA ASP A 51 -7.24 4.54 0.37
C ASP A 51 -6.22 3.83 1.26
N VAL A 52 -6.72 3.09 2.24
CA VAL A 52 -5.92 2.38 3.24
C VAL A 52 -4.93 1.38 2.61
N LEU A 53 -5.25 0.82 1.44
CA LEU A 53 -4.36 -0.10 0.73
C LEU A 53 -3.17 0.65 0.12
N LEU A 54 -3.44 1.77 -0.56
CA LEU A 54 -2.36 2.57 -1.16
C LEU A 54 -1.49 3.23 -0.10
N HIS A 55 -2.05 3.63 1.05
CA HIS A 55 -1.28 4.16 2.17
C HIS A 55 -0.32 3.11 2.74
N ALA A 56 -0.83 1.90 3.05
CA ALA A 56 0.01 0.81 3.57
C ALA A 56 1.10 0.39 2.56
N LEU A 57 0.77 0.30 1.27
CA LEU A 57 1.77 0.01 0.22
C LEU A 57 2.81 1.12 0.07
N THR A 58 2.39 2.38 0.19
CA THR A 58 3.31 3.53 0.15
C THR A 58 4.31 3.47 1.30
N ASP A 59 3.84 3.22 2.52
CA ASP A 59 4.71 3.07 3.70
C ASP A 59 5.64 1.87 3.56
N ALA A 60 5.14 0.72 3.09
CA ALA A 60 5.97 -0.45 2.85
C ALA A 60 7.09 -0.17 1.84
N LEU A 61 6.77 0.55 0.77
CA LEU A 61 7.73 0.90 -0.28
C LEU A 61 8.75 1.92 0.21
N LEU A 62 8.33 2.96 0.92
CA LEU A 62 9.21 3.95 1.54
C LEU A 62 10.14 3.29 2.57
N CYS A 63 9.61 2.41 3.42
CA CYS A 63 10.39 1.62 4.38
C CYS A 63 11.48 0.80 3.67
N ALA A 64 11.12 0.05 2.60
CA ALA A 64 12.10 -0.72 1.83
C ALA A 64 13.16 0.16 1.16
N ALA A 65 12.79 1.36 0.72
CA ALA A 65 13.70 2.35 0.12
C ALA A 65 14.59 3.07 1.15
N GLY A 66 14.34 2.86 2.46
CA GLY A 66 15.05 3.57 3.54
C GLY A 66 14.71 5.05 3.59
N GLU A 67 13.46 5.38 3.27
CA GLU A 67 12.85 6.71 3.38
C GLU A 67 12.05 6.85 4.68
N ARG A 68 11.63 8.08 4.97
CA ARG A 68 10.69 8.37 6.06
C ARG A 68 9.28 7.97 5.64
N ASP A 69 8.38 7.81 6.60
CA ASP A 69 6.99 7.40 6.41
C ASP A 69 6.13 8.42 5.62
N ILE A 70 4.95 7.97 5.23
CA ILE A 70 3.98 8.74 4.46
C ILE A 70 3.59 10.03 5.18
N GLY A 71 3.39 10.01 6.50
CA GLY A 71 3.02 11.19 7.28
C GLY A 71 4.09 12.27 7.34
N CYS A 72 5.37 11.87 7.25
CA CYS A 72 6.49 12.81 7.15
C CYS A 72 6.65 13.44 5.77
N LEU A 73 6.39 12.68 4.70
CA LEU A 73 6.56 13.16 3.33
C LEU A 73 5.31 13.88 2.80
N PHE A 74 4.13 13.49 3.28
CA PHE A 74 2.82 13.99 2.84
C PHE A 74 1.95 14.31 4.05
N PRO A 75 2.30 15.31 4.87
CA PRO A 75 1.58 15.59 6.10
C PRO A 75 0.13 16.01 5.85
N ASP A 76 -0.77 15.52 6.67
CA ASP A 76 -2.21 15.87 6.63
C ASP A 76 -2.47 17.38 6.87
N SER A 77 -1.51 18.10 7.41
CA SER A 77 -1.57 19.55 7.58
C SER A 77 -1.33 20.33 6.29
N ASP A 78 -0.89 19.70 5.22
CA ASP A 78 -0.65 20.35 3.93
C ASP A 78 -1.92 20.30 3.07
N GLU A 79 -2.56 21.43 2.90
CA GLU A 79 -3.81 21.60 2.14
C GLU A 79 -3.76 21.04 0.70
N LYS A 80 -2.56 20.94 0.10
CA LYS A 80 -2.39 20.39 -1.25
C LYS A 80 -2.76 18.91 -1.36
N PHE A 81 -2.79 18.18 -0.22
CA PHE A 81 -3.15 16.77 -0.18
C PHE A 81 -4.60 16.52 0.24
N LYS A 82 -5.35 17.60 0.50
CA LYS A 82 -6.77 17.48 0.82
C LYS A 82 -7.53 16.90 -0.37
N ASP A 83 -8.31 15.85 -0.10
CA ASP A 83 -9.07 15.07 -1.10
C ASP A 83 -8.20 14.54 -2.25
N ALA A 84 -6.88 14.46 -2.06
CA ALA A 84 -5.95 13.93 -3.06
C ALA A 84 -6.19 12.45 -3.33
N ASP A 85 -5.98 12.04 -4.57
CA ASP A 85 -5.90 10.64 -4.97
C ASP A 85 -4.62 10.01 -4.39
N SER A 86 -4.77 8.99 -3.55
CA SER A 86 -3.63 8.35 -2.87
C SER A 86 -2.64 7.66 -3.81
N SER A 87 -3.00 7.47 -5.08
CA SER A 87 -2.05 6.98 -6.09
C SER A 87 -0.83 7.87 -6.26
N ILE A 88 -0.96 9.19 -6.01
CA ILE A 88 0.17 10.13 -6.10
C ILE A 88 1.25 9.81 -5.08
N PHE A 89 0.87 9.33 -3.88
CA PHE A 89 1.82 8.96 -2.83
C PHE A 89 2.61 7.70 -3.22
N LEU A 90 1.91 6.70 -3.77
CA LEU A 90 2.53 5.47 -4.24
C LEU A 90 3.49 5.73 -5.43
N TYR A 91 3.10 6.60 -6.37
CA TYR A 91 3.97 6.99 -7.49
C TYR A 91 5.23 7.71 -7.01
N GLU A 92 5.10 8.66 -6.07
CA GLU A 92 6.26 9.37 -5.53
C GLU A 92 7.18 8.42 -4.75
N ALA A 93 6.63 7.48 -3.97
CA ALA A 93 7.42 6.46 -3.28
C ALA A 93 8.17 5.56 -4.28
N SER A 94 7.51 5.12 -5.36
CA SER A 94 8.13 4.33 -6.44
C SER A 94 9.26 5.10 -7.13
N LYS A 95 9.04 6.39 -7.40
CA LYS A 95 10.06 7.27 -7.98
C LYS A 95 11.28 7.37 -7.07
N ARG A 96 11.10 7.60 -5.77
CA ARG A 96 12.20 7.68 -4.79
C ARG A 96 13.00 6.38 -4.70
N ALA A 97 12.33 5.23 -4.74
CA ALA A 97 13.00 3.94 -4.78
C ALA A 97 13.87 3.80 -6.04
N ARG A 98 13.35 4.18 -7.21
CA ARG A 98 14.10 4.17 -8.48
C ARG A 98 15.30 5.12 -8.48
N GLU A 99 15.15 6.31 -7.93
CA GLU A 99 16.27 7.29 -7.79
C GLU A 99 17.40 6.75 -6.91
N LYS A 100 17.10 5.81 -6.01
CA LYS A 100 18.08 5.07 -5.20
C LYS A 100 18.60 3.79 -5.88
N GLY A 101 18.20 3.53 -7.12
CA GLY A 101 18.62 2.35 -7.88
C GLY A 101 17.87 1.06 -7.52
N PHE A 102 16.59 1.16 -7.10
CA PHE A 102 15.76 0.02 -6.77
C PHE A 102 14.47 -0.01 -7.58
N ALA A 103 14.01 -1.21 -7.89
CA ALA A 103 12.69 -1.46 -8.49
C ALA A 103 11.87 -2.43 -7.62
N VAL A 104 10.55 -2.36 -7.73
CA VAL A 104 9.64 -3.29 -7.05
C VAL A 104 9.81 -4.68 -7.65
N MET A 105 10.16 -5.64 -6.80
CA MET A 105 10.28 -7.06 -7.15
C MET A 105 8.98 -7.81 -6.83
N PHE A 106 8.33 -7.47 -5.72
CA PHE A 106 7.08 -8.09 -5.28
C PHE A 106 6.35 -7.19 -4.29
N ALA A 107 5.03 -7.18 -4.35
CA ALA A 107 4.19 -6.50 -3.37
C ALA A 107 3.07 -7.43 -2.89
N ALA A 108 2.86 -7.49 -1.59
CA ALA A 108 1.77 -8.23 -0.98
C ALA A 108 0.99 -7.33 -0.01
N ALA A 109 -0.33 -7.51 0.05
CA ALA A 109 -1.16 -6.81 1.01
C ALA A 109 -2.36 -7.65 1.46
N ASP A 110 -2.70 -7.54 2.74
CA ASP A 110 -3.88 -8.09 3.36
C ASP A 110 -4.86 -6.97 3.73
N LEU A 111 -6.00 -6.90 3.06
CA LEU A 111 -7.12 -6.05 3.44
C LEU A 111 -7.94 -6.74 4.52
N ILE A 112 -8.10 -6.11 5.66
CA ILE A 112 -8.85 -6.65 6.80
C ILE A 112 -10.13 -5.83 6.95
N ALA A 113 -11.27 -6.42 6.55
CA ALA A 113 -12.57 -5.76 6.53
C ALA A 113 -13.69 -6.74 6.88
N GLN A 114 -14.57 -6.35 7.79
CA GLN A 114 -15.80 -7.12 8.06
C GLN A 114 -16.87 -6.86 7.01
N LYS A 115 -16.92 -5.63 6.48
CA LYS A 115 -17.81 -5.13 5.43
C LYS A 115 -17.09 -4.06 4.61
N PRO A 116 -17.39 -3.94 3.30
CA PRO A 116 -18.15 -4.85 2.45
C PRO A 116 -17.40 -6.16 2.17
N LYS A 117 -18.01 -7.10 1.43
CA LYS A 117 -17.33 -8.30 0.95
C LYS A 117 -16.38 -7.95 -0.17
N LEU A 118 -15.08 -7.99 0.08
CA LEU A 118 -14.05 -7.52 -0.86
C LEU A 118 -13.62 -8.57 -1.90
N ALA A 119 -13.83 -9.86 -1.64
CA ALA A 119 -13.35 -10.93 -2.52
C ALA A 119 -13.70 -10.76 -4.02
N PRO A 120 -14.89 -10.31 -4.42
CA PRO A 120 -15.22 -10.10 -5.84
C PRO A 120 -14.43 -8.96 -6.49
N HIS A 121 -13.90 -8.03 -5.69
CA HIS A 121 -13.20 -6.83 -6.16
C HIS A 121 -11.67 -7.00 -6.24
N ILE A 122 -11.12 -8.02 -5.57
CA ILE A 122 -9.67 -8.24 -5.48
C ILE A 122 -8.99 -8.33 -6.85
N PRO A 123 -9.53 -9.01 -7.88
CA PRO A 123 -8.86 -9.05 -9.19
C PRO A 123 -8.67 -7.66 -9.81
N ALA A 124 -9.69 -6.79 -9.73
CA ALA A 124 -9.64 -5.43 -10.26
C ALA A 124 -8.70 -4.52 -9.44
N ILE A 125 -8.72 -4.65 -8.12
CA ILE A 125 -7.82 -3.93 -7.20
C ILE A 125 -6.37 -4.32 -7.51
N ARG A 126 -6.07 -5.62 -7.59
CA ARG A 126 -4.74 -6.15 -7.91
C ARG A 126 -4.21 -5.61 -9.24
N ALA A 127 -5.03 -5.63 -10.29
CA ALA A 127 -4.64 -5.11 -11.60
C ALA A 127 -4.35 -3.59 -11.55
N SER A 128 -5.14 -2.83 -10.78
CA SER A 128 -4.93 -1.40 -10.57
C SER A 128 -3.60 -1.12 -9.85
N VAL A 129 -3.33 -1.82 -8.75
CA VAL A 129 -2.08 -1.67 -7.99
C VAL A 129 -0.86 -2.06 -8.82
N ALA A 130 -0.92 -3.18 -9.56
CA ALA A 130 0.17 -3.61 -10.43
C ALA A 130 0.52 -2.55 -11.48
N LYS A 131 -0.51 -1.92 -12.07
CA LYS A 131 -0.31 -0.81 -13.01
C LYS A 131 0.35 0.40 -12.35
N MET A 132 -0.04 0.76 -11.12
CA MET A 132 0.56 1.89 -10.39
C MET A 132 2.03 1.63 -10.02
N LEU A 133 2.35 0.38 -9.67
CA LEU A 133 3.72 -0.03 -9.35
C LEU A 133 4.58 -0.28 -10.58
N ASP A 134 3.99 -0.29 -11.79
CA ASP A 134 4.64 -0.58 -13.06
C ASP A 134 5.29 -1.97 -13.08
N VAL A 135 4.52 -2.97 -12.61
CA VAL A 135 4.94 -4.39 -12.56
C VAL A 135 3.86 -5.30 -13.14
N PRO A 136 4.23 -6.50 -13.62
CA PRO A 136 3.27 -7.54 -13.95
C PRO A 136 2.35 -7.90 -12.79
N ALA A 137 1.08 -8.21 -13.08
CA ALA A 137 0.08 -8.47 -12.04
C ALA A 137 0.41 -9.70 -11.17
N GLU A 138 1.19 -10.65 -11.68
CA GLU A 138 1.68 -11.82 -10.94
C GLU A 138 2.68 -11.46 -9.82
N LEU A 139 3.27 -10.27 -9.88
CA LEU A 139 4.16 -9.76 -8.83
C LEU A 139 3.43 -8.97 -7.74
N VAL A 140 2.10 -8.91 -7.82
CA VAL A 140 1.25 -8.30 -6.80
C VAL A 140 0.28 -9.34 -6.25
N ASN A 141 0.26 -9.53 -4.94
CA ASN A 141 -0.72 -10.37 -4.27
C ASN A 141 -1.54 -9.54 -3.28
N ILE A 142 -2.86 -9.56 -3.44
CA ILE A 142 -3.77 -8.89 -2.52
C ILE A 142 -4.79 -9.91 -2.03
N SER A 143 -4.94 -10.03 -0.74
CA SER A 143 -5.96 -10.86 -0.12
C SER A 143 -6.92 -10.03 0.74
N ALA A 144 -8.09 -10.57 1.00
CA ALA A 144 -9.09 -9.96 1.85
C ALA A 144 -9.47 -10.94 2.96
N LYS A 145 -9.45 -10.46 4.19
CA LYS A 145 -9.72 -11.23 5.41
C LYS A 145 -10.77 -10.52 6.25
N THR A 146 -11.49 -11.26 7.08
CA THR A 146 -12.32 -10.69 8.14
C THR A 146 -11.53 -10.59 9.44
N ALA A 147 -11.99 -9.78 10.37
CA ALA A 147 -11.49 -9.76 11.74
C ALA A 147 -12.32 -10.67 12.67
N GLU A 148 -13.01 -11.67 12.11
CA GLU A 148 -13.84 -12.65 12.85
C GLU A 148 -14.80 -12.00 13.88
N LYS A 149 -15.38 -10.87 13.50
CA LYS A 149 -16.26 -10.02 14.35
C LYS A 149 -15.57 -9.47 15.61
N GLN A 150 -14.24 -9.47 15.69
CA GLN A 150 -13.49 -8.97 16.84
C GLN A 150 -13.07 -7.50 16.64
N GLY A 151 -13.12 -6.74 17.73
CA GLY A 151 -12.65 -5.36 17.78
C GLY A 151 -13.38 -4.40 16.83
N THR A 152 -12.75 -3.28 16.55
CA THR A 152 -13.29 -2.19 15.72
C THR A 152 -13.53 -2.62 14.28
N ILE A 153 -12.61 -3.38 13.71
CA ILE A 153 -12.70 -3.88 12.32
C ILE A 153 -13.82 -4.92 12.25
N GLY A 154 -13.84 -5.90 13.17
CA GLY A 154 -14.87 -6.93 13.23
C GLY A 154 -16.26 -6.38 13.55
N GLY A 155 -16.33 -5.21 14.20
CA GLY A 155 -17.56 -4.46 14.38
C GLY A 155 -18.03 -3.68 13.14
N GLY A 156 -17.29 -3.74 12.04
CA GLY A 156 -17.62 -3.05 10.78
C GLY A 156 -17.46 -1.53 10.86
N LYS A 157 -16.57 -1.03 11.72
CA LYS A 157 -16.35 0.41 11.95
C LYS A 157 -15.06 0.93 11.31
N ALA A 158 -14.18 0.03 10.85
CA ALA A 158 -12.90 0.37 10.22
C ALA A 158 -12.48 -0.70 9.22
N ILE A 159 -11.57 -0.33 8.33
CA ILE A 159 -10.81 -1.24 7.46
C ILE A 159 -9.34 -0.99 7.76
N ALA A 160 -8.55 -2.07 7.82
CA ALA A 160 -7.10 -2.02 7.93
C ALA A 160 -6.44 -2.70 6.74
N CYS A 161 -5.20 -2.34 6.52
CA CYS A 161 -4.33 -3.00 5.54
C CYS A 161 -2.95 -3.22 6.14
N ASP A 162 -2.42 -4.42 5.97
CA ASP A 162 -1.02 -4.77 6.21
C ASP A 162 -0.37 -5.03 4.86
N ALA A 163 0.78 -4.42 4.60
CA ALA A 163 1.45 -4.51 3.31
C ALA A 163 2.94 -4.80 3.47
N THR A 164 3.49 -5.50 2.50
CA THR A 164 4.93 -5.78 2.38
C THR A 164 5.35 -5.53 0.95
N VAL A 165 6.45 -4.79 0.78
CA VAL A 165 7.07 -4.56 -0.53
C VAL A 165 8.51 -5.02 -0.50
N THR A 166 8.90 -5.80 -1.49
CA THR A 166 10.29 -6.19 -1.72
C THR A 166 10.83 -5.44 -2.93
N LEU A 167 11.96 -4.80 -2.74
CA LEU A 167 12.72 -4.09 -3.76
C LEU A 167 13.95 -4.89 -4.15
N MET A 168 14.32 -4.80 -5.42
CA MET A 168 15.57 -5.32 -5.97
C MET A 168 16.38 -4.18 -6.57
N LYS A 169 17.71 -4.21 -6.34
CA LYS A 169 18.63 -3.26 -6.97
C LYS A 169 18.61 -3.43 -8.49
N ILE A 170 18.56 -2.34 -9.20
CA ILE A 170 18.67 -2.28 -10.66
C ILE A 170 20.02 -1.66 -11.03
N ASP A 171 20.61 -2.17 -12.10
CA ASP A 171 21.88 -1.67 -12.67
C ASP A 171 21.70 -0.33 -13.34
#